data_e8220125330b9e119ba72fac5f49c475
#
_entry.id   e8220125330b9e119ba72fac5f49c475
#
_cell.length_a   1.000
_cell.length_b   1.000
_cell.length_c   1.000
_cell.angle_alpha   90.00
_cell.angle_beta   90.00
_cell.angle_gamma   90.00
#
_symmetry.space_group_name_H-M   'P 1'
#
loop_
_entity.id
_entity.type
_entity.pdbx_description
1 polymer ?
#
loop_
_entity_poly.entity_id
_entity_poly.type
_entity_poly.pdbx_seq_one_letter_code
_entity_poly.pdbx_strand_id
1 'polypeptide(L)'
;PYVTLLLIAANIVVFVLIQPRGGDSLEDIDRENRFLYEHAAVPCEITTGSPLTFAEITTGECGDAAGAGPVIRSEEPFFPSKNVYLAIFASMFLHGSWLHLGFNMLFLWVFGNNVEDRLGHVGYLAFYLVTGVMAMLTQLAFEPGSTAPVIGASGAIAGVMGAYLIFWPHA
;
A
#
# COMPACT_ATOMS: atom_id res chain seq x y z
N PRO A 1 9.71 -10.37 20.06
CA PRO A 1 9.06 -9.84 18.81
C PRO A 1 9.12 -8.32 18.76
N TYR A 2 10.35 -7.77 18.64
CA TYR A 2 10.52 -6.30 18.64
C TYR A 2 10.09 -5.67 17.32
N VAL A 3 10.35 -6.35 16.19
CA VAL A 3 10.02 -5.83 14.85
C VAL A 3 8.51 -5.86 14.63
N THR A 4 7.83 -6.91 15.07
CA THR A 4 6.35 -6.99 15.03
C THR A 4 5.73 -5.81 15.78
N LEU A 5 6.21 -5.53 17.00
CA LEU A 5 5.72 -4.39 17.81
C LEU A 5 6.03 -3.05 17.15
N LEU A 6 7.21 -2.88 16.58
CA LEU A 6 7.59 -1.66 15.85
C LEU A 6 6.71 -1.44 14.61
N LEU A 7 6.43 -2.49 13.84
CA LEU A 7 5.55 -2.42 12.69
C LEU A 7 4.12 -2.04 13.09
N ILE A 8 3.59 -2.66 14.15
CA ILE A 8 2.26 -2.30 14.71
C ILE A 8 2.25 -0.84 15.15
N ALA A 9 3.25 -0.41 15.93
CA ALA A 9 3.34 0.97 16.40
C ALA A 9 3.45 1.96 15.23
N ALA A 10 4.28 1.67 14.22
CA ALA A 10 4.43 2.51 13.04
C ALA A 10 3.11 2.68 12.28
N ASN A 11 2.37 1.58 12.04
CA ASN A 11 1.07 1.63 11.38
C ASN A 11 0.05 2.48 12.17
N ILE A 12 -0.01 2.29 13.49
CA ILE A 12 -0.90 3.08 14.35
C ILE A 12 -0.51 4.57 14.33
N VAL A 13 0.78 4.88 14.45
CA VAL A 13 1.28 6.27 14.42
C VAL A 13 0.98 6.94 13.09
N VAL A 14 1.25 6.27 11.98
CA VAL A 14 0.94 6.82 10.63
C VAL A 14 -0.55 7.08 10.51
N PHE A 15 -1.41 6.12 10.86
CA PHE A 15 -2.85 6.27 10.74
C PHE A 15 -3.42 7.33 11.66
N VAL A 16 -2.92 7.44 12.91
CA VAL A 16 -3.50 8.34 13.92
C VAL A 16 -2.96 9.77 13.80
N LEU A 17 -1.66 9.94 13.48
CA LEU A 17 -0.98 11.22 13.57
C LEU A 17 -0.62 11.84 12.20
N ILE A 18 -0.50 11.04 11.14
CA ILE A 18 0.00 11.51 9.84
C ILE A 18 -1.11 11.51 8.80
N GLN A 19 -1.85 10.40 8.67
CA GLN A 19 -2.90 10.27 7.68
C GLN A 19 -4.11 11.13 8.07
N PRO A 20 -4.58 12.03 7.18
CA PRO A 20 -5.84 12.73 7.40
C PRO A 20 -6.97 11.70 7.49
N ARG A 21 -7.82 11.87 8.48
CA ARG A 21 -9.00 11.01 8.65
C ARG A 21 -10.21 11.82 8.26
N GLY A 22 -10.98 11.25 7.34
CA GLY A 22 -12.19 11.89 6.88
C GLY A 22 -13.20 12.09 8.03
N GLY A 23 -13.85 13.25 8.01
CA GLY A 23 -15.15 13.45 8.61
C GLY A 23 -16.22 13.14 7.56
N ASP A 24 -17.47 13.42 7.90
CA ASP A 24 -18.60 13.25 6.97
C ASP A 24 -18.74 14.43 5.98
N SER A 25 -17.83 15.42 6.03
CA SER A 25 -17.85 16.56 5.12
C SER A 25 -17.17 16.22 3.79
N LEU A 26 -17.64 16.82 2.69
CA LEU A 26 -17.03 16.66 1.36
C LEU A 26 -15.55 17.11 1.36
N GLU A 27 -15.22 18.14 2.14
CA GLU A 27 -13.87 18.65 2.27
C GLU A 27 -12.93 17.67 2.96
N ASP A 28 -13.42 16.95 3.98
CA ASP A 28 -12.65 15.93 4.67
C ASP A 28 -12.38 14.71 3.78
N ILE A 29 -13.38 14.28 3.01
CA ILE A 29 -13.27 13.17 2.04
C ILE A 29 -12.25 13.54 0.94
N ASP A 30 -12.31 14.77 0.42
CA ASP A 30 -11.36 15.25 -0.59
C ASP A 30 -9.92 15.28 -0.04
N ARG A 31 -9.73 15.76 1.17
CA ARG A 31 -8.42 15.80 1.84
C ARG A 31 -7.82 14.41 2.06
N GLU A 32 -8.64 13.43 2.48
CA GLU A 32 -8.21 12.05 2.66
C GLU A 32 -7.83 11.41 1.31
N ASN A 33 -8.68 11.52 0.30
CA ASN A 33 -8.42 11.01 -1.04
C ASN A 33 -7.14 11.63 -1.63
N ARG A 34 -6.99 12.95 -1.54
CA ARG A 34 -5.81 13.66 -2.00
C ARG A 34 -4.53 13.14 -1.35
N PHE A 35 -4.54 12.92 -0.03
CA PHE A 35 -3.42 12.36 0.71
C PHE A 35 -3.08 10.94 0.22
N LEU A 36 -4.08 10.09 -0.03
CA LEU A 36 -3.86 8.73 -0.53
C LEU A 36 -3.26 8.76 -1.93
N TYR A 37 -3.77 9.60 -2.84
CA TYR A 37 -3.17 9.75 -4.18
C TYR A 37 -1.75 10.30 -4.15
N GLU A 38 -1.42 11.14 -3.20
CA GLU A 38 -0.07 11.70 -3.05
C GLU A 38 0.94 10.67 -2.51
N HIS A 39 0.53 9.77 -1.61
CA HIS A 39 1.47 8.93 -0.86
C HIS A 39 1.36 7.43 -1.16
N ALA A 40 0.20 6.94 -1.58
CA ALA A 40 0.01 5.52 -1.84
C ALA A 40 0.47 5.11 -3.24
N ALA A 41 0.82 3.84 -3.38
CA ALA A 41 1.13 3.24 -4.67
C ALA A 41 -0.13 3.10 -5.53
N VAL A 42 -0.01 3.43 -6.79
CA VAL A 42 -1.06 3.29 -7.79
C VAL A 42 -0.51 2.43 -8.94
N PRO A 43 -1.18 1.34 -9.34
CA PRO A 43 -0.68 0.45 -10.40
C PRO A 43 -0.34 1.17 -11.70
N CYS A 44 -1.21 2.05 -12.18
CA CYS A 44 -0.98 2.85 -13.39
C CYS A 44 0.32 3.68 -13.31
N GLU A 45 0.59 4.31 -12.17
CA GLU A 45 1.80 5.12 -11.97
C GLU A 45 3.08 4.27 -12.02
N ILE A 46 3.03 3.06 -11.44
CA ILE A 46 4.19 2.16 -11.45
C ILE A 46 4.44 1.62 -12.84
N THR A 47 3.38 1.28 -13.58
CA THR A 47 3.46 0.76 -14.96
C THR A 47 3.99 1.83 -15.92
N THR A 48 3.56 3.08 -15.78
CA THR A 48 3.97 4.19 -16.64
C THR A 48 5.25 4.88 -16.17
N GLY A 49 5.67 4.67 -14.90
CA GLY A 49 6.82 5.31 -14.28
C GLY A 49 6.60 6.79 -13.94
N SER A 50 5.35 7.26 -13.94
CA SER A 50 4.99 8.68 -13.74
C SER A 50 3.73 8.81 -12.89
N PRO A 51 3.63 9.81 -12.01
CA PRO A 51 2.41 10.07 -11.24
C PRO A 51 1.21 10.36 -12.13
N LEU A 52 -0.01 10.09 -11.63
CA LEU A 52 -1.26 10.33 -12.37
C LEU A 52 -1.48 11.83 -12.67
N THR A 53 -2.11 12.09 -13.81
CA THR A 53 -2.70 13.40 -14.14
C THR A 53 -4.05 13.56 -13.46
N PHE A 54 -4.59 14.78 -13.43
CA PHE A 54 -5.93 15.03 -12.90
C PHE A 54 -7.01 14.29 -13.72
N ALA A 55 -6.84 14.23 -15.04
CA ALA A 55 -7.77 13.50 -15.91
C ALA A 55 -7.82 12.01 -15.57
N GLU A 56 -6.67 11.36 -15.40
CA GLU A 56 -6.59 9.93 -15.03
C GLU A 56 -7.24 9.64 -13.67
N ILE A 57 -7.08 10.54 -12.69
CA ILE A 57 -7.73 10.42 -11.37
C ILE A 57 -9.26 10.51 -11.49
N THR A 58 -9.75 11.43 -12.32
CA THR A 58 -11.20 11.70 -12.42
C THR A 58 -11.93 10.72 -13.34
N THR A 59 -11.29 10.24 -14.41
CA THR A 59 -11.89 9.29 -15.36
C THR A 59 -11.72 7.84 -14.90
N GLY A 60 -10.70 7.54 -14.10
CA GLY A 60 -10.33 6.18 -13.72
C GLY A 60 -9.61 5.41 -14.84
N GLU A 61 -9.22 6.08 -15.93
CA GLU A 61 -8.55 5.47 -17.08
C GLU A 61 -7.05 5.80 -17.05
N CYS A 62 -6.22 4.76 -17.18
CA CYS A 62 -4.77 4.86 -17.18
C CYS A 62 -4.23 5.23 -18.57
N GLY A 63 -3.55 6.33 -18.70
CA GLY A 63 -3.06 6.86 -19.96
C GLY A 63 -4.13 7.58 -20.76
N ASP A 64 -3.73 8.18 -21.90
CA ASP A 64 -4.71 8.76 -22.81
C ASP A 64 -5.60 7.64 -23.36
N ALA A 65 -6.92 7.76 -23.19
CA ALA A 65 -7.95 6.80 -23.61
C ALA A 65 -8.02 6.54 -25.13
N ALA A 66 -7.06 7.02 -25.90
CA ALA A 66 -6.91 6.83 -27.33
C ALA A 66 -5.81 5.81 -27.63
N GLY A 67 -6.20 4.56 -27.69
CA GLY A 67 -5.54 3.40 -28.26
C GLY A 67 -4.13 3.54 -28.83
N ALA A 68 -3.24 2.67 -28.33
CA ALA A 68 -2.05 2.15 -29.01
C ALA A 68 -1.01 3.17 -29.48
N GLY A 69 -0.25 3.71 -28.52
CA GLY A 69 0.98 4.44 -28.79
C GLY A 69 1.76 4.66 -27.50
N PRO A 70 3.03 5.06 -27.54
CA PRO A 70 3.71 5.52 -26.34
C PRO A 70 2.88 6.67 -25.75
N VAL A 71 2.46 6.51 -24.50
CA VAL A 71 1.60 7.47 -23.79
C VAL A 71 2.33 8.82 -23.70
N ILE A 72 2.05 9.72 -24.63
CA ILE A 72 2.46 11.10 -24.52
C ILE A 72 1.41 11.75 -23.63
N ARG A 73 1.65 11.76 -22.32
CA ARG A 73 0.81 12.48 -21.38
C ARG A 73 0.90 13.98 -21.73
N SER A 74 -0.19 14.51 -22.21
CA SER A 74 -0.32 15.94 -22.59
C SER A 74 -0.48 16.86 -21.38
N GLU A 75 -0.82 16.30 -20.23
CA GLU A 75 -1.04 17.01 -18.97
C GLU A 75 0.08 16.76 -17.97
N GLU A 76 0.38 17.77 -17.15
CA GLU A 76 1.32 17.61 -16.04
C GLU A 76 0.73 16.70 -14.95
N PRO A 77 1.59 15.90 -14.27
CA PRO A 77 1.16 15.09 -13.12
C PRO A 77 0.51 15.95 -12.04
N PHE A 78 -0.56 15.44 -11.42
CA PHE A 78 -1.25 16.13 -10.33
C PHE A 78 -0.36 16.28 -9.08
N PHE A 79 0.51 15.30 -8.82
CA PHE A 79 1.55 15.35 -7.78
C PHE A 79 2.95 15.16 -8.39
N PRO A 80 3.55 16.16 -9.01
CA PRO A 80 4.80 16.02 -9.79
C PRO A 80 6.02 15.61 -8.94
N SER A 81 5.99 15.87 -7.64
CA SER A 81 7.06 15.48 -6.71
C SER A 81 6.97 14.05 -6.16
N LYS A 82 5.88 13.33 -6.46
CA LYS A 82 5.66 11.96 -5.97
C LYS A 82 6.67 10.98 -6.54
N ASN A 83 7.33 10.21 -5.66
CA ASN A 83 8.13 9.06 -6.08
C ASN A 83 7.27 7.81 -6.10
N VAL A 84 6.89 7.36 -7.30
CA VAL A 84 5.96 6.24 -7.51
C VAL A 84 6.48 4.91 -6.95
N TYR A 85 7.79 4.70 -6.89
CA TYR A 85 8.39 3.46 -6.36
C TYR A 85 8.49 3.48 -4.83
N LEU A 86 8.81 4.63 -4.22
CA LEU A 86 8.79 4.77 -2.76
C LEU A 86 7.36 4.67 -2.20
N ALA A 87 6.36 5.05 -2.98
CA ALA A 87 4.95 4.89 -2.64
C ALA A 87 4.56 3.44 -2.35
N ILE A 88 5.24 2.44 -2.95
CA ILE A 88 5.01 1.01 -2.65
C ILE A 88 5.24 0.72 -1.16
N PHE A 89 6.31 1.25 -0.59
CA PHE A 89 6.61 1.06 0.83
C PHE A 89 5.69 1.89 1.73
N ALA A 90 5.40 3.14 1.33
CA ALA A 90 4.46 3.99 2.08
C ALA A 90 3.08 3.34 2.18
N SER A 91 2.60 2.72 1.11
CA SER A 91 1.31 2.00 1.05
C SER A 91 1.13 0.95 2.13
N MET A 92 2.21 0.30 2.55
CA MET A 92 2.16 -0.74 3.60
C MET A 92 1.78 -0.18 4.97
N PHE A 93 1.81 1.15 5.15
CA PHE A 93 1.52 1.83 6.41
C PHE A 93 0.23 2.66 6.35
N LEU A 94 -0.40 2.78 5.17
CA LEU A 94 -1.63 3.54 4.99
C LEU A 94 -2.85 2.63 5.14
N HIS A 95 -3.92 3.14 5.75
CA HIS A 95 -5.15 2.36 5.98
C HIS A 95 -6.39 3.20 5.70
N GLY A 96 -7.41 2.61 5.06
CA GLY A 96 -8.64 3.31 4.69
C GLY A 96 -9.70 3.40 5.79
N SER A 97 -9.53 2.69 6.93
CA SER A 97 -10.49 2.73 8.02
C SER A 97 -9.92 2.14 9.32
N TRP A 98 -10.58 2.44 10.44
CA TRP A 98 -10.26 1.84 11.73
C TRP A 98 -10.37 0.31 11.74
N LEU A 99 -11.37 -0.24 11.05
CA LEU A 99 -11.54 -1.67 10.91
C LEU A 99 -10.41 -2.29 10.09
N HIS A 100 -10.03 -1.64 8.99
CA HIS A 100 -8.91 -2.08 8.15
C HIS A 100 -7.60 -2.11 8.95
N LEU A 101 -7.28 -1.04 9.67
CA LEU A 101 -6.13 -1.01 10.56
C LEU A 101 -6.23 -2.10 11.65
N GLY A 102 -7.38 -2.18 12.33
CA GLY A 102 -7.58 -3.11 13.45
C GLY A 102 -7.35 -4.57 13.07
N PHE A 103 -7.92 -5.01 11.94
CA PHE A 103 -7.69 -6.38 11.46
C PHE A 103 -6.24 -6.61 11.03
N ASN A 104 -5.60 -5.66 10.35
CA ASN A 104 -4.20 -5.78 10.01
C ASN A 104 -3.33 -5.92 11.27
N MET A 105 -3.54 -5.09 12.27
CA MET A 105 -2.76 -5.16 13.52
C MET A 105 -3.04 -6.45 14.31
N LEU A 106 -4.28 -6.94 14.30
CA LEU A 106 -4.64 -8.20 14.94
C LEU A 106 -3.90 -9.38 14.28
N PHE A 107 -3.95 -9.49 12.96
CA PHE A 107 -3.26 -10.57 12.25
C PHE A 107 -1.73 -10.47 12.39
N LEU A 108 -1.20 -9.25 12.32
CA LEU A 108 0.24 -9.03 12.53
C LEU A 108 0.68 -9.42 13.93
N TRP A 109 -0.13 -9.13 14.96
CA TRP A 109 0.11 -9.55 16.33
C TRP A 109 0.06 -11.07 16.49
N VAL A 110 -0.97 -11.74 15.97
CA VAL A 110 -1.17 -13.19 16.15
C VAL A 110 -0.10 -14.00 15.43
N PHE A 111 0.24 -13.65 14.20
CA PHE A 111 1.14 -14.45 13.36
C PHE A 111 2.57 -13.92 13.35
N GLY A 112 2.76 -12.62 13.41
CA GLY A 112 4.05 -11.96 13.26
C GLY A 112 5.06 -12.36 14.33
N ASN A 113 4.63 -12.43 15.59
CA ASN A 113 5.51 -12.80 16.70
C ASN A 113 6.19 -14.14 16.46
N ASN A 114 5.42 -15.15 16.06
CA ASN A 114 5.93 -16.50 15.85
C ASN A 114 6.90 -16.55 14.64
N VAL A 115 6.55 -15.87 13.56
CA VAL A 115 7.39 -15.83 12.35
C VAL A 115 8.67 -15.05 12.61
N GLU A 116 8.62 -13.94 13.37
CA GLU A 116 9.79 -13.18 13.80
C GLU A 116 10.75 -14.02 14.65
N ASP A 117 10.22 -14.80 15.61
CA ASP A 117 11.04 -15.69 16.43
C ASP A 117 11.75 -16.76 15.59
N ARG A 118 11.14 -17.20 14.49
CA ARG A 118 11.72 -18.21 13.59
C ARG A 118 12.75 -17.63 12.62
N LEU A 119 12.53 -16.45 12.08
CA LEU A 119 13.39 -15.80 11.07
C LEU A 119 14.46 -14.90 11.69
N GLY A 120 14.30 -14.54 12.97
CA GLY A 120 15.05 -13.46 13.62
C GLY A 120 14.62 -12.07 13.13
N HIS A 121 14.98 -11.05 13.91
CA HIS A 121 14.48 -9.67 13.70
C HIS A 121 14.77 -9.11 12.30
N VAL A 122 16.00 -9.21 11.83
CA VAL A 122 16.40 -8.68 10.52
C VAL A 122 15.79 -9.49 9.37
N GLY A 123 15.79 -10.82 9.48
CA GLY A 123 15.19 -11.71 8.49
C GLY A 123 13.68 -11.49 8.37
N TYR A 124 13.00 -11.30 9.49
CA TYR A 124 11.57 -11.01 9.51
C TYR A 124 11.23 -9.65 8.88
N LEU A 125 11.99 -8.59 9.19
CA LEU A 125 11.77 -7.28 8.58
C LEU A 125 11.98 -7.34 7.06
N ALA A 126 13.06 -7.97 6.61
CA ALA A 126 13.31 -8.16 5.17
C ALA A 126 12.18 -8.97 4.51
N PHE A 127 11.75 -10.06 5.13
CA PHE A 127 10.65 -10.88 4.66
C PHE A 127 9.33 -10.09 4.54
N TYR A 128 8.97 -9.31 5.57
CA TYR A 128 7.79 -8.46 5.57
C TYR A 128 7.80 -7.46 4.40
N LEU A 129 8.92 -6.76 4.20
CA LEU A 129 9.04 -5.79 3.11
C LEU A 129 9.00 -6.46 1.74
N VAL A 130 9.69 -7.59 1.56
CA VAL A 130 9.69 -8.35 0.30
C VAL A 130 8.29 -8.86 -0.03
N THR A 131 7.57 -9.44 0.94
CA THR A 131 6.22 -9.94 0.68
C THR A 131 5.22 -8.82 0.40
N GLY A 132 5.38 -7.64 1.00
CA GLY A 132 4.60 -6.45 0.64
C GLY A 132 4.86 -5.98 -0.79
N VAL A 133 6.12 -5.95 -1.23
CA VAL A 133 6.47 -5.64 -2.63
C VAL A 133 5.90 -6.70 -3.57
N MET A 134 6.02 -7.99 -3.23
CA MET A 134 5.47 -9.08 -4.06
C MET A 134 3.95 -9.00 -4.18
N ALA A 135 3.25 -8.59 -3.12
CA ALA A 135 1.80 -8.35 -3.18
C ALA A 135 1.46 -7.22 -4.17
N MET A 136 2.24 -6.13 -4.16
CA MET A 136 2.07 -5.05 -5.14
C MET A 136 2.36 -5.50 -6.57
N LEU A 137 3.40 -6.29 -6.80
CA LEU A 137 3.69 -6.88 -8.11
C LEU A 137 2.59 -7.83 -8.58
N THR A 138 1.95 -8.54 -7.66
CA THR A 138 0.79 -9.37 -7.96
C THR A 138 -0.40 -8.50 -8.40
N GLN A 139 -0.69 -7.42 -7.69
CA GLN A 139 -1.73 -6.45 -8.08
C GLN A 139 -1.46 -5.89 -9.48
N LEU A 140 -0.21 -5.49 -9.76
CA LEU A 140 0.21 -5.03 -11.09
C LEU A 140 -0.01 -6.07 -12.19
N ALA A 141 0.21 -7.36 -11.91
CA ALA A 141 0.03 -8.43 -12.90
C ALA A 141 -1.46 -8.62 -13.29
N PHE A 142 -2.39 -8.36 -12.36
CA PHE A 142 -3.82 -8.50 -12.60
C PHE A 142 -4.47 -7.20 -13.11
N GLU A 143 -4.05 -6.05 -12.60
CA GLU A 143 -4.67 -4.75 -12.88
C GLU A 143 -3.62 -3.65 -13.13
N PRO A 144 -2.78 -3.78 -14.19
CA PRO A 144 -1.67 -2.83 -14.43
C PRO A 144 -2.14 -1.40 -14.72
N GLY A 145 -3.37 -1.24 -15.21
CA GLY A 145 -3.98 0.05 -15.53
C GLY A 145 -4.87 0.63 -14.43
N SER A 146 -4.93 0.02 -13.23
CA SER A 146 -5.75 0.57 -12.15
C SER A 146 -5.21 1.92 -11.69
N THR A 147 -6.10 2.91 -11.61
CA THR A 147 -5.81 4.26 -11.07
C THR A 147 -6.15 4.37 -9.59
N ALA A 148 -6.70 3.32 -8.97
CA ALA A 148 -7.03 3.31 -7.56
C ALA A 148 -5.77 3.14 -6.69
N PRO A 149 -5.62 3.93 -5.60
CA PRO A 149 -4.55 3.74 -4.63
C PRO A 149 -4.65 2.38 -3.92
N VAL A 150 -3.54 1.65 -3.88
CA VAL A 150 -3.39 0.40 -3.12
C VAL A 150 -2.82 0.73 -1.75
N ILE A 151 -3.53 0.35 -0.69
CA ILE A 151 -3.15 0.67 0.71
C ILE A 151 -3.32 -0.53 1.63
N GLY A 152 -2.52 -0.55 2.68
CA GLY A 152 -2.62 -1.51 3.77
C GLY A 152 -1.42 -2.44 3.90
N ALA A 153 -1.19 -2.86 5.14
CA ALA A 153 -0.18 -3.87 5.49
C ALA A 153 -0.56 -5.28 5.02
N SER A 154 -1.79 -5.47 4.54
CA SER A 154 -2.42 -6.78 4.29
C SER A 154 -1.62 -7.69 3.36
N GLY A 155 -0.99 -7.13 2.31
CA GLY A 155 -0.15 -7.91 1.41
C GLY A 155 1.07 -8.52 2.09
N ALA A 156 1.80 -7.74 2.89
CA ALA A 156 2.91 -8.22 3.69
C ALA A 156 2.44 -9.22 4.76
N ILE A 157 1.32 -8.94 5.42
CA ILE A 157 0.71 -9.81 6.43
C ILE A 157 0.27 -11.15 5.82
N ALA A 158 -0.25 -11.16 4.60
CA ALA A 158 -0.58 -12.40 3.89
C ALA A 158 0.68 -13.28 3.71
N GLY A 159 1.82 -12.69 3.39
CA GLY A 159 3.11 -13.38 3.38
C GLY A 159 3.49 -13.96 4.75
N VAL A 160 3.33 -13.17 5.81
CA VAL A 160 3.58 -13.62 7.20
C VAL A 160 2.68 -14.79 7.59
N MET A 161 1.39 -14.73 7.25
CA MET A 161 0.44 -15.84 7.48
C MET A 161 0.83 -17.09 6.68
N GLY A 162 1.24 -16.92 5.41
CA GLY A 162 1.73 -18.01 4.58
C GLY A 162 2.97 -18.68 5.18
N ALA A 163 3.94 -17.91 5.67
CA ALA A 163 5.11 -18.44 6.38
C ALA A 163 4.71 -19.16 7.66
N TYR A 164 3.75 -18.63 8.42
CA TYR A 164 3.24 -19.29 9.61
C TYR A 164 2.68 -20.69 9.29
N LEU A 165 1.84 -20.81 8.26
CA LEU A 165 1.27 -22.09 7.84
C LEU A 165 2.33 -23.11 7.39
N ILE A 166 3.42 -22.63 6.77
CA ILE A 166 4.54 -23.50 6.36
C ILE A 166 5.34 -23.97 7.58
N PHE A 167 5.60 -23.09 8.54
CA PHE A 167 6.38 -23.45 9.73
C PHE A 167 5.60 -24.29 10.72
N TRP A 168 4.28 -24.12 10.80
CA TRP A 168 3.39 -24.84 11.72
C TRP A 168 2.14 -25.39 11.02
N PRO A 169 2.29 -26.38 10.15
CA PRO A 169 1.17 -26.88 9.32
C PRO A 169 0.08 -27.62 10.12
N HIS A 170 0.30 -27.84 11.40
CA HIS A 170 -0.63 -28.53 12.30
C HIS A 170 -1.06 -27.68 13.51
N ALA A 171 -0.83 -26.36 13.48
CA ALA A 171 -1.21 -25.46 14.57
C ALA A 171 -2.71 -25.11 14.53
#